data_4e13933beac52e3c63323cae8d0180e4
#
_entry.id   4e13933beac52e3c63323cae8d0180e4
#
_cell.length_a   1.000
_cell.length_b   1.000
_cell.length_c   1.000
_cell.angle_alpha   90.00
_cell.angle_beta   90.00
_cell.angle_gamma   90.00
#
_symmetry.space_group_name_H-M   'P 1'
#
loop_
_entity.id
_entity.type
_entity.pdbx_description
1 polymer ?
#
loop_
_entity_poly.entity_id
_entity_poly.type
_entity_poly.pdbx_seq_one_letter_code
_entity_poly.pdbx_strand_id
1 'polypeptide(L)'
;MREHYESKSLTAIAIAAHEVGHAIQDQQGDKRLVARTKMVPIVDKVARWSVAIIYLSPVIGIITRHPMPFSLLLFLGLSGFIARMMVHAVTLPIEFDASFSKALPILREGNYVSQSDEKAASRVLKAAALTYVAAALADILNLGRWIVILLRR
;
A
#
# COMPACT_ATOMS: atom_id res chain seq x y z
N MET A 1 -3.01 -6.93 16.24
CA MET A 1 -1.64 -6.66 16.70
C MET A 1 -1.28 -7.30 18.05
N ARG A 2 -2.16 -7.43 19.05
CA ARG A 2 -1.85 -8.07 20.33
C ARG A 2 -1.38 -9.54 20.20
N GLU A 3 -1.96 -10.33 19.33
CA GLU A 3 -1.62 -11.74 19.12
C GLU A 3 -0.16 -11.97 18.69
N HIS A 4 0.45 -11.02 17.99
CA HIS A 4 1.86 -11.14 17.59
C HIS A 4 2.84 -10.74 18.69
N TYR A 5 2.40 -9.98 19.68
CA TYR A 5 3.23 -9.56 20.81
C TYR A 5 3.46 -10.68 21.82
N GLU A 6 2.52 -11.62 21.93
CA GLU A 6 2.56 -12.70 22.91
C GLU A 6 3.01 -14.05 22.31
N SER A 7 3.10 -14.14 20.97
CA SER A 7 3.50 -15.39 20.32
C SER A 7 5.01 -15.49 20.16
N LYS A 8 5.57 -16.64 20.53
CA LYS A 8 6.98 -16.99 20.31
C LYS A 8 7.24 -17.52 18.89
N SER A 9 6.41 -17.16 17.91
CA SER A 9 6.57 -17.62 16.55
C SER A 9 7.62 -16.80 15.79
N LEU A 10 8.31 -17.42 14.86
CA LEU A 10 9.27 -16.75 13.98
C LEU A 10 8.62 -15.55 13.22
N THR A 11 7.38 -15.71 12.82
CA THR A 11 6.61 -14.65 12.16
C THR A 11 6.42 -13.43 13.08
N ALA A 12 6.09 -13.65 14.37
CA ALA A 12 5.92 -12.59 15.33
C ALA A 12 7.24 -11.83 15.57
N ILE A 13 8.35 -12.56 15.68
CA ILE A 13 9.69 -11.98 15.85
C ILE A 13 10.06 -11.13 14.62
N ALA A 14 9.83 -11.65 13.42
CA ALA A 14 10.11 -10.94 12.18
C ALA A 14 9.27 -9.65 12.04
N ILE A 15 7.97 -9.70 12.39
CA ILE A 15 7.08 -8.54 12.37
C ILE A 15 7.53 -7.52 13.44
N ALA A 16 7.86 -7.96 14.66
CA ALA A 16 8.35 -7.05 15.69
C ALA A 16 9.63 -6.33 15.26
N ALA A 17 10.57 -7.04 14.64
CA ALA A 17 11.79 -6.44 14.10
C ALA A 17 11.49 -5.44 12.98
N HIS A 18 10.49 -5.71 12.14
CA HIS A 18 10.04 -4.79 11.09
C HIS A 18 9.48 -3.49 11.68
N GLU A 19 8.66 -3.56 12.72
CA GLU A 19 8.15 -2.38 13.43
C GLU A 19 9.28 -1.56 14.07
N VAL A 20 10.30 -2.25 14.62
CA VAL A 20 11.52 -1.58 15.10
C VAL A 20 12.24 -0.88 13.93
N GLY A 21 12.26 -1.49 12.74
CA GLY A 21 12.78 -0.88 11.53
C GLY A 21 12.10 0.46 11.21
N HIS A 22 10.78 0.51 11.28
CA HIS A 22 10.01 1.77 11.12
C HIS A 22 10.29 2.78 12.24
N ALA A 23 10.43 2.34 13.48
CA ALA A 23 10.78 3.22 14.59
C ALA A 23 12.15 3.87 14.38
N ILE A 24 13.13 3.14 13.83
CA ILE A 24 14.44 3.67 13.46
C ILE A 24 14.33 4.68 12.33
N GLN A 25 13.52 4.41 11.29
CA GLN A 25 13.27 5.37 10.22
C GLN A 25 12.67 6.67 10.75
N ASP A 26 11.72 6.58 11.67
CA ASP A 26 11.09 7.74 12.31
C ASP A 26 12.11 8.53 13.11
N GLN A 27 12.91 7.86 13.95
CA GLN A 27 13.98 8.49 14.75
C GLN A 27 15.04 9.17 13.85
N GLN A 28 15.34 8.60 12.69
CA GLN A 28 16.27 9.16 11.71
C GLN A 28 15.65 10.32 10.91
N GLY A 29 14.37 10.59 11.08
CA GLY A 29 13.64 11.62 10.33
C GLY A 29 13.55 11.31 8.84
N ASP A 30 13.33 10.04 8.46
CA ASP A 30 13.22 9.66 7.03
C ASP A 30 12.06 10.43 6.38
N LYS A 31 12.44 11.34 5.48
CA LYS A 31 11.50 12.22 4.76
C LYS A 31 10.45 11.43 3.98
N ARG A 32 10.79 10.23 3.50
CA ARG A 32 9.88 9.34 2.76
C ARG A 32 8.79 8.80 3.68
N LEU A 33 9.15 8.36 4.89
CA LEU A 33 8.21 7.90 5.90
C LEU A 33 7.25 9.02 6.32
N VAL A 34 7.80 10.23 6.58
CA VAL A 34 6.99 11.42 6.92
C VAL A 34 6.03 11.77 5.79
N ALA A 35 6.48 11.76 4.54
CA ALA A 35 5.64 12.02 3.37
C ALA A 35 4.52 10.97 3.25
N ARG A 36 4.86 9.66 3.36
CA ARG A 36 3.88 8.56 3.37
C ARG A 36 2.81 8.76 4.44
N THR A 37 3.22 9.03 5.67
CA THR A 37 2.30 9.18 6.82
C THR A 37 1.29 10.31 6.58
N LYS A 38 1.70 11.39 5.91
CA LYS A 38 0.80 12.50 5.55
C LYS A 38 -0.07 12.18 4.32
N MET A 39 0.48 11.50 3.32
CA MET A 39 -0.22 11.24 2.05
C MET A 39 -1.28 10.14 2.16
N VAL A 40 -1.00 9.05 2.87
CA VAL A 40 -1.90 7.88 2.96
C VAL A 40 -3.32 8.27 3.38
N PRO A 41 -3.57 8.97 4.49
CA PRO A 41 -4.94 9.29 4.91
C PRO A 41 -5.68 10.21 3.92
N ILE A 42 -4.96 11.07 3.20
CA ILE A 42 -5.54 11.95 2.19
C ILE A 42 -5.96 11.13 0.96
N VAL A 43 -5.03 10.31 0.44
CA VAL A 43 -5.28 9.49 -0.75
C VAL A 43 -6.36 8.45 -0.49
N ASP A 44 -6.44 7.87 0.71
CA ASP A 44 -7.50 6.93 1.07
C ASP A 44 -8.89 7.59 1.07
N LYS A 45 -8.99 8.85 1.51
CA LYS A 45 -10.23 9.61 1.41
C LYS A 45 -10.58 9.89 -0.05
N VAL A 46 -9.62 10.38 -0.84
CA VAL A 46 -9.80 10.63 -2.27
C VAL A 46 -10.24 9.37 -3.01
N ALA A 47 -9.57 8.24 -2.77
CA ALA A 47 -9.88 6.98 -3.41
C ALA A 47 -11.31 6.48 -3.08
N ARG A 48 -11.76 6.63 -1.83
CA ARG A 48 -13.14 6.28 -1.45
C ARG A 48 -14.18 7.13 -2.18
N TRP A 49 -13.96 8.43 -2.25
CA TRP A 49 -14.84 9.33 -3.00
C TRP A 49 -14.79 9.06 -4.51
N SER A 50 -13.64 8.73 -5.05
CA SER A 50 -13.44 8.37 -6.46
C SER A 50 -14.30 7.17 -6.87
N VAL A 51 -14.36 6.15 -6.04
CA VAL A 51 -15.23 4.98 -6.28
C VAL A 51 -16.70 5.39 -6.31
N ALA A 52 -17.16 6.21 -5.35
CA ALA A 52 -18.54 6.71 -5.34
C ALA A 52 -18.86 7.54 -6.60
N ILE A 53 -17.94 8.40 -7.03
CA ILE A 53 -18.07 9.22 -8.24
C ILE A 53 -18.21 8.34 -9.49
N ILE A 54 -17.42 7.28 -9.60
CA ILE A 54 -17.51 6.34 -10.74
C ILE A 54 -18.89 5.69 -10.81
N TYR A 55 -19.43 5.23 -9.68
CA TYR A 55 -20.77 4.63 -9.65
C TYR A 55 -21.89 5.63 -9.93
N LEU A 56 -21.73 6.89 -9.55
CA LEU A 56 -22.71 7.94 -9.81
C LEU A 56 -22.63 8.50 -11.24
N SER A 57 -21.49 8.39 -11.90
CA SER A 57 -21.26 8.99 -13.22
C SER A 57 -22.28 8.55 -14.29
N PRO A 58 -22.69 7.27 -14.41
CA PRO A 58 -23.71 6.85 -15.38
C PRO A 58 -25.08 7.50 -15.09
N VAL A 59 -25.44 7.61 -13.82
CA VAL A 59 -26.72 8.23 -13.39
C VAL A 59 -26.78 9.69 -13.79
N ILE A 60 -25.72 10.43 -13.54
CA ILE A 60 -25.59 11.83 -13.95
C ILE A 60 -25.63 11.97 -15.47
N GLY A 61 -24.98 11.06 -16.22
CA GLY A 61 -25.03 11.04 -17.68
C GLY A 61 -26.45 10.84 -18.22
N ILE A 62 -27.25 9.97 -17.60
CA ILE A 62 -28.65 9.73 -17.97
C ILE A 62 -29.52 10.96 -17.68
N ILE A 63 -29.35 11.57 -16.51
CA ILE A 63 -30.16 12.73 -16.07
C ILE A 63 -29.85 13.95 -16.96
N THR A 64 -28.56 14.24 -17.19
CA THR A 64 -28.15 15.42 -17.93
C THR A 64 -28.32 15.26 -19.44
N ARG A 65 -28.42 14.03 -19.93
CA ARG A 65 -28.44 13.70 -21.37
C ARG A 65 -27.28 14.32 -22.17
N HIS A 66 -26.20 14.63 -21.48
CA HIS A 66 -25.00 15.24 -22.06
C HIS A 66 -23.76 14.44 -21.69
N PRO A 67 -22.83 14.13 -22.62
CA PRO A 67 -21.67 13.30 -22.36
C PRO A 67 -20.62 13.96 -21.47
N MET A 68 -20.54 15.29 -21.45
CA MET A 68 -19.48 16.02 -20.75
C MET A 68 -19.47 15.82 -19.22
N PRO A 69 -20.60 15.93 -18.50
CA PRO A 69 -20.60 15.67 -17.04
C PRO A 69 -20.21 14.23 -16.71
N PHE A 70 -20.68 13.27 -17.50
CA PHE A 70 -20.29 11.86 -17.36
C PHE A 70 -18.77 11.68 -17.51
N SER A 71 -18.18 12.20 -18.59
CA SER A 71 -16.76 12.06 -18.88
C SER A 71 -15.88 12.72 -17.81
N LEU A 72 -16.29 13.89 -17.32
CA LEU A 72 -15.58 14.61 -16.26
C LEU A 72 -15.58 13.82 -14.95
N LEU A 73 -16.74 13.34 -14.50
CA LEU A 73 -16.87 12.56 -13.27
C LEU A 73 -16.09 11.26 -13.36
N LEU A 74 -16.09 10.64 -14.52
CA LEU A 74 -15.32 9.45 -14.76
C LEU A 74 -13.81 9.69 -14.65
N PHE A 75 -13.30 10.72 -15.30
CA PHE A 75 -11.90 11.12 -15.19
C PHE A 75 -11.49 11.40 -13.74
N LEU A 76 -12.32 12.15 -13.01
CA LEU A 76 -12.10 12.39 -11.58
C LEU A 76 -12.12 11.11 -10.76
N GLY A 77 -13.02 10.18 -11.06
CA GLY A 77 -13.07 8.90 -10.39
C GLY A 77 -11.84 8.02 -10.67
N LEU A 78 -11.40 7.95 -11.93
CA LEU A 78 -10.22 7.16 -12.31
C LEU A 78 -8.92 7.72 -11.72
N SER A 79 -8.82 9.03 -11.53
CA SER A 79 -7.63 9.67 -10.93
C SER A 79 -7.33 9.16 -9.50
N GLY A 80 -8.34 8.74 -8.76
CA GLY A 80 -8.17 8.16 -7.43
C GLY A 80 -7.42 6.83 -7.41
N PHE A 81 -7.57 6.00 -8.44
CA PHE A 81 -6.78 4.78 -8.59
C PHE A 81 -5.31 5.10 -8.85
N ILE A 82 -5.04 6.09 -9.70
CA ILE A 82 -3.67 6.54 -9.99
C ILE A 82 -3.01 7.07 -8.72
N ALA A 83 -3.72 7.88 -7.93
CA ALA A 83 -3.21 8.40 -6.66
C ALA A 83 -2.84 7.27 -5.68
N ARG A 84 -3.65 6.21 -5.56
CA ARG A 84 -3.33 5.03 -4.74
C ARG A 84 -2.09 4.30 -5.25
N MET A 85 -1.99 4.07 -6.54
CA MET A 85 -0.81 3.44 -7.15
C MET A 85 0.47 4.21 -6.82
N MET A 86 0.43 5.55 -6.87
CA MET A 86 1.57 6.39 -6.49
C MET A 86 1.94 6.22 -5.01
N VAL A 87 0.96 6.13 -4.11
CA VAL A 87 1.21 5.85 -2.69
C VAL A 87 1.89 4.50 -2.51
N HIS A 88 1.43 3.45 -3.18
CA HIS A 88 2.08 2.13 -3.11
C HIS A 88 3.52 2.18 -3.64
N ALA A 89 3.76 2.89 -4.73
CA ALA A 89 5.11 3.05 -5.30
C ALA A 89 6.07 3.79 -4.35
N VAL A 90 5.59 4.83 -3.65
CA VAL A 90 6.38 5.57 -2.64
C VAL A 90 6.58 4.74 -1.37
N THR A 91 5.59 3.93 -0.99
CA THR A 91 5.65 3.11 0.23
C THR A 91 6.61 1.93 0.09
N LEU A 92 6.68 1.31 -1.07
CA LEU A 92 7.48 0.10 -1.30
C LEU A 92 8.95 0.24 -0.88
N PRO A 93 9.71 1.28 -1.28
CA PRO A 93 11.11 1.44 -0.85
C PRO A 93 11.25 1.64 0.67
N ILE A 94 10.26 2.24 1.34
CA ILE A 94 10.26 2.43 2.79
C ILE A 94 10.13 1.06 3.48
N GLU A 95 9.23 0.22 3.02
CA GLU A 95 8.99 -1.12 3.54
C GLU A 95 10.20 -2.05 3.32
N PHE A 96 10.85 -1.94 2.15
CA PHE A 96 12.09 -2.67 1.88
C PHE A 96 13.23 -2.23 2.79
N ASP A 97 13.38 -0.94 3.02
CA ASP A 97 14.41 -0.41 3.91
C ASP A 97 14.16 -0.83 5.37
N ALA A 98 12.93 -0.73 5.86
CA ALA A 98 12.55 -1.20 7.20
C ALA A 98 12.83 -2.70 7.39
N SER A 99 12.51 -3.52 6.36
CA SER A 99 12.65 -4.98 6.41
C SER A 99 14.09 -5.45 6.28
N PHE A 100 14.80 -4.98 5.24
CA PHE A 100 16.07 -5.57 4.83
C PHE A 100 17.30 -4.76 5.28
N SER A 101 17.17 -3.43 5.37
CA SER A 101 18.27 -2.58 5.83
C SER A 101 18.29 -2.41 7.35
N LYS A 102 17.17 -2.71 8.03
CA LYS A 102 17.06 -2.52 9.49
C LYS A 102 16.66 -3.80 10.22
N ALA A 103 15.47 -4.35 9.95
CA ALA A 103 14.95 -5.50 10.70
C ALA A 103 15.84 -6.75 10.57
N LEU A 104 16.25 -7.11 9.36
CA LEU A 104 17.05 -8.30 9.12
C LEU A 104 18.43 -8.25 9.81
N PRO A 105 19.21 -7.15 9.73
CA PRO A 105 20.42 -6.97 10.52
C PRO A 105 20.19 -7.07 12.03
N ILE A 106 19.13 -6.45 12.57
CA ILE A 106 18.80 -6.53 14.00
C ILE A 106 18.59 -7.99 14.44
N LEU A 107 17.83 -8.77 13.65
CA LEU A 107 17.58 -10.16 13.95
C LEU A 107 18.86 -11.00 13.97
N ARG A 108 19.78 -10.70 13.05
CA ARG A 108 21.07 -11.40 12.92
C ARG A 108 22.04 -11.01 14.01
N GLU A 109 22.29 -9.72 14.21
CA GLU A 109 23.29 -9.21 15.15
C GLU A 109 22.88 -9.42 16.61
N GLY A 110 21.55 -9.32 16.90
CA GLY A 110 21.00 -9.60 18.22
C GLY A 110 20.85 -11.09 18.55
N ASN A 111 21.16 -12.01 17.60
CA ASN A 111 20.95 -13.45 17.72
C ASN A 111 19.50 -13.81 18.14
N TYR A 112 18.52 -13.04 17.67
CA TYR A 112 17.09 -13.26 17.98
C TYR A 112 16.49 -14.43 17.20
N VAL A 113 17.16 -14.88 16.14
CA VAL A 113 16.78 -16.04 15.33
C VAL A 113 18.00 -16.91 15.09
N SER A 114 17.79 -18.23 14.96
CA SER A 114 18.85 -19.14 14.56
C SER A 114 19.29 -18.87 13.10
N GLN A 115 20.49 -19.27 12.77
CA GLN A 115 21.01 -19.14 11.39
C GLN A 115 20.15 -19.91 10.36
N SER A 116 19.52 -21.02 10.78
CA SER A 116 18.56 -21.77 9.97
C SER A 116 17.26 -21.01 9.76
N ASP A 117 16.80 -20.23 10.75
CA ASP A 117 15.54 -19.48 10.71
C ASP A 117 15.66 -18.12 10.05
N GLU A 118 16.87 -17.59 9.90
CA GLU A 118 17.10 -16.30 9.24
C GLU A 118 16.50 -16.24 7.83
N LYS A 119 16.68 -17.32 7.05
CA LYS A 119 16.09 -17.43 5.71
C LYS A 119 14.55 -17.41 5.75
N ALA A 120 13.97 -18.02 6.77
CA ALA A 120 12.52 -18.02 6.93
C ALA A 120 12.02 -16.65 7.40
N ALA A 121 12.70 -15.98 8.32
CA ALA A 121 12.42 -14.60 8.72
C ALA A 121 12.49 -13.64 7.52
N SER A 122 13.55 -13.74 6.70
CA SER A 122 13.69 -12.95 5.47
C SER A 122 12.55 -13.18 4.48
N ARG A 123 12.04 -14.41 4.35
CA ARG A 123 10.85 -14.70 3.51
C ARG A 123 9.59 -14.02 4.05
N VAL A 124 9.39 -14.02 5.37
CA VAL A 124 8.27 -13.33 6.02
C VAL A 124 8.34 -11.84 5.74
N LEU A 125 9.49 -11.21 5.95
CA LEU A 125 9.73 -9.79 5.69
C LEU A 125 9.50 -9.45 4.21
N LYS A 126 9.98 -10.30 3.30
CA LYS A 126 9.76 -10.12 1.86
C LYS A 126 8.28 -10.23 1.48
N ALA A 127 7.57 -11.21 2.04
CA ALA A 127 6.14 -11.36 1.80
C ALA A 127 5.36 -10.12 2.28
N ALA A 128 5.69 -9.59 3.47
CA ALA A 128 5.09 -8.37 3.99
C ALA A 128 5.32 -7.17 3.06
N ALA A 129 6.55 -6.92 2.62
CA ALA A 129 6.87 -5.84 1.69
C ALA A 129 6.17 -6.00 0.33
N LEU A 130 6.06 -7.23 -0.19
CA LEU A 130 5.40 -7.50 -1.47
C LEU A 130 3.87 -7.34 -1.43
N THR A 131 3.24 -7.21 -0.26
CA THR A 131 1.80 -6.88 -0.19
C THR A 131 1.49 -5.54 -0.85
N TYR A 132 2.40 -4.58 -0.81
CA TYR A 132 2.24 -3.28 -1.50
C TYR A 132 2.32 -3.41 -3.02
N VAL A 133 3.13 -4.34 -3.52
CA VAL A 133 3.16 -4.67 -4.97
C VAL A 133 1.84 -5.31 -5.39
N ALA A 134 1.34 -6.27 -4.60
CA ALA A 134 0.06 -6.91 -4.88
C ALA A 134 -1.11 -5.90 -4.86
N ALA A 135 -1.11 -4.96 -3.91
CA ALA A 135 -2.11 -3.90 -3.84
C ALA A 135 -2.04 -2.96 -5.07
N ALA A 136 -0.84 -2.55 -5.49
CA ALA A 136 -0.66 -1.73 -6.69
C ALA A 136 -1.15 -2.46 -7.96
N LEU A 137 -0.85 -3.75 -8.09
CA LEU A 137 -1.34 -4.57 -9.21
C LEU A 137 -2.86 -4.70 -9.20
N ALA A 138 -3.48 -4.87 -8.03
CA ALA A 138 -4.93 -4.89 -7.90
C ALA A 138 -5.57 -3.57 -8.35
N ASP A 139 -4.98 -2.43 -8.01
CA ASP A 139 -5.45 -1.11 -8.46
C ASP A 139 -5.30 -0.95 -9.98
N ILE A 140 -4.21 -1.44 -10.58
CA ILE A 140 -4.02 -1.47 -12.05
C ILE A 140 -5.11 -2.30 -12.73
N LEU A 141 -5.39 -3.49 -12.22
CA LEU A 141 -6.42 -4.36 -12.77
C LEU A 141 -7.82 -3.74 -12.66
N ASN A 142 -8.12 -3.09 -11.54
CA ASN A 142 -9.37 -2.36 -11.36
C ASN A 142 -9.49 -1.19 -12.33
N LEU A 143 -8.44 -0.40 -12.51
CA LEU A 143 -8.39 0.67 -13.50
C LEU A 143 -8.63 0.13 -14.91
N GLY A 144 -7.93 -0.93 -15.30
CA GLY A 144 -8.09 -1.59 -16.59
C GLY A 144 -9.51 -2.08 -16.82
N ARG A 145 -10.14 -2.69 -15.81
CA ARG A 145 -11.56 -3.12 -15.89
C ARG A 145 -12.50 -1.96 -16.20
N TRP A 146 -12.35 -0.84 -15.51
CA TRP A 146 -13.17 0.34 -15.78
C TRP A 146 -12.95 0.91 -17.17
N ILE A 147 -11.71 0.98 -17.64
CA ILE A 147 -11.40 1.43 -19.00
C ILE A 147 -12.09 0.53 -20.05
N VAL A 148 -12.02 -0.80 -19.88
CA VAL A 148 -12.68 -1.74 -20.79
C VAL A 148 -14.20 -1.57 -20.81
N ILE A 149 -14.83 -1.39 -19.64
CA ILE A 149 -16.29 -1.16 -19.53
C ILE A 149 -16.68 0.10 -20.30
N LEU A 150 -15.85 1.13 -20.27
CA LEU A 150 -16.12 2.40 -20.94
C LEU A 150 -15.93 2.33 -22.46
N LEU A 151 -14.91 1.61 -22.91
CA LEU A 151 -14.63 1.46 -24.35
C LEU A 151 -15.65 0.55 -25.06
N ARG A 152 -16.40 -0.27 -24.32
CA ARG A 152 -17.45 -1.13 -24.87
C ARG A 152 -18.80 -0.42 -25.08
N ARG A 153 -18.91 0.86 -24.77
CA ARG A 153 -20.08 1.71 -25.05
C ARG A 153 -19.85 2.54 -26.32
#